data_fd009545b942215878269135550708f4
#
_entry.id   fd009545b942215878269135550708f4
#
_cell.length_a   1.000
_cell.length_b   1.000
_cell.length_c   1.000
_cell.angle_alpha   90.00
_cell.angle_beta   90.00
_cell.angle_gamma   90.00
#
_symmetry.space_group_name_H-M   'P 1'
#
loop_
_entity.id
_entity.type
_entity.pdbx_description
1 polymer ?
#
loop_
_entity_poly.entity_id
_entity_poly.type
_entity_poly.pdbx_seq_one_letter_code
_entity_poly.pdbx_strand_id
1 'polypeptide(L)'
;MSLLVKNIGTLVGIDESGRLRVEGKAMAEIGMLENAWLLTDGDRIKDYGTMERLPHIENCEVLDAKGGWLFPSFCDSHTHIVYAGSREQEFLDKINGLTYEEIAKRGGGILNSADRLHDTSEDELYRQAMERVDEIISMGTGLVEIKSGYGLTLEDELKILRVIRRIKETSP
;
A
#
# COMPACT_ATOMS: atom_id res chain seq x y z
N MET A 1 -21.75 5.05 5.07
CA MET A 1 -21.97 3.96 6.05
C MET A 1 -21.05 4.21 7.22
N SER A 2 -21.58 4.21 8.43
CA SER A 2 -20.76 4.50 9.62
C SER A 2 -20.22 3.20 10.20
N LEU A 3 -18.96 3.19 10.62
CA LEU A 3 -18.31 2.07 11.29
C LEU A 3 -17.79 2.53 12.66
N LEU A 4 -18.20 1.80 13.70
CA LEU A 4 -17.64 1.94 15.04
C LEU A 4 -16.63 0.83 15.31
N VAL A 5 -15.37 1.19 15.48
CA VAL A 5 -14.34 0.28 16.01
C VAL A 5 -14.26 0.49 17.51
N LYS A 6 -14.52 -0.56 18.30
CA LYS A 6 -14.49 -0.51 19.76
C LYS A 6 -13.45 -1.47 20.36
N ASN A 7 -13.18 -1.32 21.66
CA ASN A 7 -12.21 -2.14 22.38
C ASN A 7 -10.82 -2.11 21.73
N ILE A 8 -10.41 -0.93 21.23
CA ILE A 8 -9.08 -0.69 20.69
C ILE A 8 -8.12 -0.61 21.87
N GLY A 9 -7.13 -1.50 21.96
CA GLY A 9 -6.13 -1.47 23.01
C GLY A 9 -5.30 -0.19 22.96
N THR A 10 -4.81 0.16 21.77
CA THR A 10 -4.13 1.44 21.52
C THR A 10 -4.51 2.00 20.14
N LEU A 11 -5.07 3.19 20.11
CA LEU A 11 -5.29 3.97 18.90
C LEU A 11 -4.06 4.86 18.67
N VAL A 12 -3.39 4.69 17.53
CA VAL A 12 -2.11 5.33 17.21
C VAL A 12 -2.30 6.39 16.13
N GLY A 13 -1.47 7.44 16.16
CA GLY A 13 -1.45 8.48 15.13
C GLY A 13 -2.40 9.65 15.41
N ILE A 14 -2.76 9.88 16.68
CA ILE A 14 -3.59 11.01 17.08
C ILE A 14 -2.76 12.30 17.01
N ASP A 15 -3.17 13.23 16.17
CA ASP A 15 -2.59 14.58 16.10
C ASP A 15 -3.68 15.65 15.96
N GLU A 16 -3.93 16.38 17.04
CA GLU A 16 -4.89 17.50 17.08
C GLU A 16 -4.22 18.85 16.81
N SER A 17 -2.90 18.86 16.56
CA SER A 17 -2.14 20.10 16.39
C SER A 17 -2.43 20.83 15.09
N GLY A 18 -3.01 20.15 14.09
CA GLY A 18 -3.22 20.68 12.73
C GLY A 18 -1.92 20.90 11.95
N ARG A 19 -0.79 20.35 12.39
CA ARG A 19 0.48 20.45 11.69
C ARG A 19 0.39 19.72 10.35
N LEU A 20 0.86 20.37 9.28
CA LEU A 20 0.94 19.75 7.95
C LEU A 20 2.22 18.93 7.77
N ARG A 21 3.21 19.10 8.67
CA ARG A 21 4.53 18.49 8.55
C ARG A 21 5.17 18.28 9.91
N VAL A 22 5.83 17.14 10.07
CA VAL A 22 6.63 16.79 11.26
C VAL A 22 8.03 16.42 10.78
N GLU A 23 9.07 16.94 11.44
CA GLU A 23 10.46 16.79 11.00
C GLU A 23 11.39 16.38 12.14
N GLY A 24 12.48 15.75 11.76
CA GLY A 24 13.60 15.42 12.65
C GLY A 24 13.17 14.57 13.83
N LYS A 25 13.59 14.97 15.03
CA LYS A 25 13.33 14.20 16.27
C LYS A 25 11.84 14.12 16.62
N ALA A 26 11.04 15.12 16.23
CA ALA A 26 9.60 15.12 16.49
C ALA A 26 8.85 13.99 15.74
N MET A 27 9.45 13.39 14.69
CA MET A 27 8.88 12.23 14.00
C MET A 27 8.83 10.97 14.88
N ALA A 28 9.59 10.92 15.98
CA ALA A 28 9.53 9.83 16.95
C ALA A 28 8.39 10.00 17.96
N GLU A 29 7.74 11.16 17.99
CA GLU A 29 6.65 11.46 18.91
C GLU A 29 5.31 11.18 18.21
N ILE A 30 4.70 10.05 18.55
CA ILE A 30 3.41 9.63 17.97
C ILE A 30 2.36 9.70 19.06
N GLY A 31 1.28 10.45 18.82
CA GLY A 31 0.13 10.50 19.74
C GLY A 31 -0.58 9.15 19.81
N MET A 32 -0.92 8.73 21.02
CA MET A 32 -1.61 7.47 21.28
C MET A 32 -2.72 7.64 22.30
N LEU A 33 -3.77 6.84 22.19
CA LEU A 33 -4.88 6.75 23.13
C LEU A 33 -5.13 5.30 23.49
N GLU A 34 -5.02 4.95 24.77
CA GLU A 34 -5.28 3.61 25.26
C GLU A 34 -6.77 3.37 25.52
N ASN A 35 -7.20 2.11 25.45
CA ASN A 35 -8.57 1.69 25.70
C ASN A 35 -9.59 2.54 24.94
N ALA A 36 -9.44 2.57 23.60
CA ALA A 36 -10.08 3.54 22.74
C ALA A 36 -11.23 2.95 21.90
N TRP A 37 -12.01 3.85 21.32
CA TRP A 37 -12.95 3.64 20.24
C TRP A 37 -12.72 4.68 19.13
N LEU A 38 -13.15 4.34 17.91
CA LEU A 38 -13.11 5.23 16.74
C LEU A 38 -14.39 5.05 15.92
N LEU A 39 -15.02 6.13 15.52
CA LEU A 39 -16.19 6.18 14.66
C LEU A 39 -15.84 6.82 13.33
N THR A 40 -16.20 6.15 12.23
CA THR A 40 -16.14 6.75 10.91
C THR A 40 -17.54 7.08 10.39
N ASP A 41 -17.62 8.01 9.43
CA ASP A 41 -18.81 8.28 8.64
C ASP A 41 -18.39 8.43 7.17
N GLY A 42 -18.71 7.42 6.36
CA GLY A 42 -18.14 7.29 5.02
C GLY A 42 -16.62 7.18 5.05
N ASP A 43 -15.95 8.09 4.36
CA ASP A 43 -14.50 8.17 4.21
C ASP A 43 -13.80 9.04 5.28
N ARG A 44 -14.53 9.47 6.32
CA ARG A 44 -14.01 10.39 7.35
C ARG A 44 -14.06 9.77 8.74
N ILE A 45 -13.02 10.06 9.52
CA ILE A 45 -13.06 9.89 10.98
C ILE A 45 -14.02 10.95 11.52
N LYS A 46 -15.10 10.50 12.16
CA LYS A 46 -16.12 11.38 12.72
C LYS A 46 -15.80 11.76 14.15
N ASP A 47 -15.38 10.78 14.95
CA ASP A 47 -15.09 10.98 16.36
C ASP A 47 -14.26 9.82 16.92
N TYR A 48 -13.59 10.03 18.06
CA TYR A 48 -12.87 9.00 18.79
C TYR A 48 -12.73 9.40 20.27
N GLY A 49 -12.42 8.41 21.11
CA GLY A 49 -12.24 8.65 22.53
C GLY A 49 -11.91 7.39 23.31
N THR A 50 -11.87 7.50 24.64
CA THR A 50 -11.70 6.33 25.50
C THR A 50 -13.01 5.55 25.64
N MET A 51 -12.93 4.24 25.82
CA MET A 51 -14.10 3.35 25.97
C MET A 51 -15.04 3.79 27.12
N GLU A 52 -14.49 4.40 28.17
CA GLU A 52 -15.27 4.95 29.30
C GLU A 52 -16.21 6.09 28.87
N ARG A 53 -15.87 6.78 27.79
CA ARG A 53 -16.63 7.92 27.24
C ARG A 53 -17.34 7.58 25.94
N LEU A 54 -17.43 6.27 25.57
CA LEU A 54 -18.14 5.86 24.37
C LEU A 54 -19.61 6.26 24.46
N PRO A 55 -20.09 7.16 23.59
CA PRO A 55 -21.51 7.54 23.57
C PRO A 55 -22.37 6.39 23.01
N HIS A 56 -23.67 6.47 23.25
CA HIS A 56 -24.60 5.57 22.57
C HIS A 56 -24.67 5.92 21.08
N ILE A 57 -24.28 4.96 20.21
CA ILE A 57 -24.24 5.13 18.77
C ILE A 57 -25.17 4.10 18.14
N GLU A 58 -26.14 4.59 17.38
CA GLU A 58 -27.10 3.77 16.64
C GLU A 58 -26.79 3.77 15.14
N ASN A 59 -27.30 2.76 14.43
CA ASN A 59 -27.25 2.66 12.96
C ASN A 59 -25.83 2.67 12.37
N CYS A 60 -24.87 2.00 13.01
CA CYS A 60 -23.51 1.80 12.52
C CYS A 60 -23.15 0.31 12.52
N GLU A 61 -22.24 -0.06 11.64
CA GLU A 61 -21.53 -1.33 11.73
C GLU A 61 -20.56 -1.30 12.93
N VAL A 62 -20.40 -2.43 13.61
CA VAL A 62 -19.52 -2.49 14.79
C VAL A 62 -18.42 -3.53 14.56
N LEU A 63 -17.17 -3.10 14.69
CA LEU A 63 -15.99 -3.94 14.71
C LEU A 63 -15.39 -3.93 16.12
N ASP A 64 -15.20 -5.12 16.69
CA ASP A 64 -14.52 -5.27 17.98
C ASP A 64 -13.03 -5.56 17.75
N ALA A 65 -12.18 -4.61 18.12
CA ALA A 65 -10.71 -4.74 17.98
C ALA A 65 -10.10 -5.70 19.01
N LYS A 66 -10.87 -6.16 20.01
CA LYS A 66 -10.46 -7.17 21.02
C LYS A 66 -9.13 -6.84 21.72
N GLY A 67 -8.87 -5.57 21.97
CA GLY A 67 -7.62 -5.09 22.57
C GLY A 67 -6.47 -4.94 21.56
N GLY A 68 -6.71 -5.12 20.27
CA GLY A 68 -5.72 -4.90 19.22
C GLY A 68 -5.36 -3.42 19.06
N TRP A 69 -4.27 -3.15 18.36
CA TRP A 69 -3.83 -1.81 18.03
C TRP A 69 -4.46 -1.37 16.72
N LEU A 70 -4.82 -0.09 16.63
CA LEU A 70 -5.32 0.53 15.41
C LEU A 70 -4.37 1.63 14.96
N PHE A 71 -3.85 1.50 13.74
CA PHE A 71 -2.94 2.43 13.10
C PHE A 71 -3.60 3.12 11.91
N PRO A 72 -3.14 4.33 11.51
CA PRO A 72 -3.35 4.80 10.15
C PRO A 72 -2.76 3.80 9.16
N SER A 73 -3.39 3.63 7.99
CA SER A 73 -2.82 2.82 6.92
C SER A 73 -1.48 3.37 6.43
N PHE A 74 -0.63 2.49 5.92
CA PHE A 74 0.64 2.91 5.33
C PHE A 74 0.42 3.65 4.01
N CYS A 75 1.28 4.65 3.77
CA CYS A 75 1.38 5.34 2.50
C CYS A 75 2.72 4.97 1.85
N ASP A 76 2.68 4.24 0.74
CA ASP A 76 3.87 3.92 -0.03
C ASP A 76 3.97 4.87 -1.23
N SER A 77 4.94 5.77 -1.16
CA SER A 77 5.11 6.87 -2.12
C SER A 77 5.95 6.52 -3.35
N HIS A 78 6.41 5.27 -3.49
CA HIS A 78 7.22 4.88 -4.64
C HIS A 78 7.22 3.37 -4.89
N THR A 79 6.32 2.91 -5.76
CA THR A 79 6.26 1.50 -6.15
C THR A 79 6.27 1.30 -7.66
N HIS A 80 6.61 0.06 -8.07
CA HIS A 80 6.45 -0.43 -9.43
C HIS A 80 5.65 -1.72 -9.38
N ILE A 81 4.33 -1.63 -9.21
CA ILE A 81 3.44 -2.80 -9.08
C ILE A 81 3.16 -3.44 -10.44
N VAL A 82 3.15 -2.64 -11.54
CA VAL A 82 2.86 -3.12 -12.89
C VAL A 82 4.16 -3.56 -13.56
N TYR A 83 4.40 -4.86 -13.57
CA TYR A 83 5.52 -5.50 -14.25
C TYR A 83 5.18 -6.96 -14.64
N ALA A 84 5.85 -7.49 -15.65
CA ALA A 84 5.57 -8.80 -16.24
C ALA A 84 6.55 -9.88 -15.75
N GLY A 85 6.57 -10.15 -14.46
CA GLY A 85 7.41 -11.18 -13.87
C GLY A 85 8.53 -10.63 -13.00
N SER A 86 8.89 -11.40 -12.01
CA SER A 86 9.85 -11.04 -10.97
C SER A 86 11.29 -11.30 -11.40
N ARG A 87 12.21 -10.80 -10.61
CA ARG A 87 13.66 -10.93 -10.84
C ARG A 87 14.34 -11.77 -9.75
N GLU A 88 13.62 -12.64 -9.08
CA GLU A 88 14.14 -13.48 -7.98
C GLU A 88 15.32 -14.36 -8.45
N GLN A 89 15.32 -14.83 -9.69
CA GLN A 89 16.44 -15.61 -10.22
C GLN A 89 17.73 -14.79 -10.26
N GLU A 90 17.66 -13.51 -10.64
CA GLU A 90 18.83 -12.63 -10.63
C GLU A 90 19.36 -12.40 -9.21
N PHE A 91 18.45 -12.38 -8.21
CA PHE A 91 18.86 -12.29 -6.82
C PHE A 91 19.60 -13.55 -6.36
N LEU A 92 19.10 -14.73 -6.72
CA LEU A 92 19.81 -16.00 -6.49
C LEU A 92 21.16 -16.05 -7.18
N ASP A 93 21.24 -15.58 -8.43
CA ASP A 93 22.48 -15.51 -9.17
C ASP A 93 23.52 -14.61 -8.49
N LYS A 94 23.09 -13.47 -7.93
CA LYS A 94 23.96 -12.59 -7.12
C LYS A 94 24.45 -13.27 -5.84
N ILE A 95 23.58 -13.98 -5.11
CA ILE A 95 23.97 -14.74 -3.93
C ILE A 95 25.01 -15.81 -4.27
N ASN A 96 24.87 -16.44 -5.46
CA ASN A 96 25.82 -17.42 -5.98
C ASN A 96 27.11 -16.81 -6.53
N GLY A 97 27.29 -15.49 -6.40
CA GLY A 97 28.54 -14.80 -6.76
C GLY A 97 28.65 -14.38 -8.22
N LEU A 98 27.58 -14.46 -9.02
CA LEU A 98 27.61 -13.98 -10.40
C LEU A 98 27.72 -12.44 -10.44
N THR A 99 28.53 -11.97 -11.37
CA THR A 99 28.65 -10.54 -11.66
C THR A 99 27.41 -10.02 -12.41
N TYR A 100 27.21 -8.71 -12.40
CA TYR A 100 26.14 -8.07 -13.17
C TYR A 100 26.21 -8.39 -14.66
N GLU A 101 27.45 -8.45 -15.23
CA GLU A 101 27.67 -8.78 -16.64
C GLU A 101 27.28 -10.22 -16.96
N GLU A 102 27.56 -11.16 -16.08
CA GLU A 102 27.17 -12.57 -16.24
C GLU A 102 25.65 -12.75 -16.16
N ILE A 103 25.00 -12.05 -15.25
CA ILE A 103 23.53 -12.04 -15.13
C ILE A 103 22.91 -11.44 -16.40
N ALA A 104 23.44 -10.30 -16.88
CA ALA A 104 22.94 -9.69 -18.12
C ALA A 104 23.12 -10.62 -19.34
N LYS A 105 24.24 -11.33 -19.46
CA LYS A 105 24.48 -12.32 -20.53
C LYS A 105 23.53 -13.52 -20.50
N ARG A 106 22.96 -13.82 -19.31
CA ARG A 106 21.95 -14.86 -19.14
C ARG A 106 20.52 -14.37 -19.42
N GLY A 107 20.38 -13.15 -19.92
CA GLY A 107 19.09 -12.54 -20.21
C GLY A 107 18.46 -11.85 -19.00
N GLY A 108 19.22 -11.51 -17.96
CA GLY A 108 18.79 -10.71 -16.83
C GLY A 108 18.86 -9.20 -17.10
N GLY A 109 18.41 -8.41 -16.14
CA GLY A 109 18.47 -6.95 -16.17
C GLY A 109 17.18 -6.30 -16.67
N ILE A 110 17.25 -4.97 -16.78
CA ILE A 110 16.08 -4.14 -17.13
C ILE A 110 15.57 -4.45 -18.55
N LEU A 111 16.45 -4.79 -19.49
CA LEU A 111 16.06 -5.12 -20.86
C LEU A 111 15.15 -6.35 -20.91
N ASN A 112 15.50 -7.41 -20.19
CA ASN A 112 14.64 -8.60 -20.11
C ASN A 112 13.28 -8.28 -19.45
N SER A 113 13.25 -7.40 -18.44
CA SER A 113 12.00 -6.96 -17.84
C SER A 113 11.13 -6.20 -18.85
N ALA A 114 11.74 -5.35 -19.68
CA ALA A 114 11.06 -4.62 -20.74
C ALA A 114 10.55 -5.55 -21.85
N ASP A 115 11.35 -6.49 -22.30
CA ASP A 115 10.95 -7.47 -23.32
C ASP A 115 9.76 -8.30 -22.85
N ARG A 116 9.78 -8.82 -21.62
CA ARG A 116 8.65 -9.52 -21.02
C ARG A 116 7.39 -8.65 -20.94
N LEU A 117 7.54 -7.39 -20.55
CA LEU A 117 6.44 -6.45 -20.47
C LEU A 117 5.88 -6.15 -21.86
N HIS A 118 6.75 -6.00 -22.86
CA HIS A 118 6.34 -5.81 -24.25
C HIS A 118 5.43 -6.93 -24.74
N ASP A 119 5.80 -8.18 -24.47
CA ASP A 119 5.07 -9.37 -24.92
C ASP A 119 3.82 -9.70 -24.07
N THR A 120 3.66 -9.03 -22.91
CA THR A 120 2.54 -9.30 -22.01
C THR A 120 1.36 -8.37 -22.30
N SER A 121 0.16 -8.93 -22.40
CA SER A 121 -1.06 -8.15 -22.63
C SER A 121 -1.42 -7.24 -21.43
N GLU A 122 -2.18 -6.17 -21.70
CA GLU A 122 -2.68 -5.28 -20.64
C GLU A 122 -3.54 -6.01 -19.61
N ASP A 123 -4.36 -6.98 -20.06
CA ASP A 123 -5.21 -7.77 -19.16
C ASP A 123 -4.38 -8.64 -18.22
N GLU A 124 -3.32 -9.27 -18.73
CA GLU A 124 -2.44 -10.09 -17.90
C GLU A 124 -1.59 -9.24 -16.94
N LEU A 125 -1.07 -8.10 -17.41
CA LEU A 125 -0.39 -7.13 -16.53
C LEU A 125 -1.31 -6.65 -15.40
N TYR A 126 -2.57 -6.34 -15.73
CA TYR A 126 -3.57 -5.94 -14.75
C TYR A 126 -3.86 -7.06 -13.74
N ARG A 127 -4.07 -8.30 -14.21
CA ARG A 127 -4.32 -9.44 -13.34
C ARG A 127 -3.19 -9.66 -12.33
N GLN A 128 -1.93 -9.68 -12.83
CA GLN A 128 -0.75 -9.83 -11.98
C GLN A 128 -0.58 -8.65 -11.01
N ALA A 129 -0.87 -7.42 -11.45
CA ALA A 129 -0.78 -6.25 -10.61
C ALA A 129 -1.82 -6.27 -9.49
N MET A 130 -3.06 -6.73 -9.76
CA MET A 130 -4.11 -6.83 -8.73
C MET A 130 -3.76 -7.85 -7.64
N GLU A 131 -3.10 -8.96 -7.95
CA GLU A 131 -2.59 -9.91 -6.94
C GLU A 131 -1.63 -9.21 -5.95
N ARG A 132 -0.75 -8.34 -6.47
CA ARG A 132 0.18 -7.54 -5.64
C ARG A 132 -0.53 -6.44 -4.87
N VAL A 133 -1.56 -5.82 -5.46
CA VAL A 133 -2.41 -4.84 -4.78
C VAL A 133 -3.11 -5.49 -3.59
N ASP A 134 -3.72 -6.66 -3.76
CA ASP A 134 -4.37 -7.39 -2.70
C ASP A 134 -3.38 -7.78 -1.57
N GLU A 135 -2.16 -8.15 -1.93
CA GLU A 135 -1.10 -8.45 -0.96
C GLU A 135 -0.74 -7.22 -0.13
N ILE A 136 -0.46 -6.07 -0.75
CA ILE A 136 -0.10 -4.85 0.00
C ILE A 136 -1.26 -4.28 0.83
N ILE A 137 -2.51 -4.44 0.38
CA ILE A 137 -3.70 -4.11 1.18
C ILE A 137 -3.74 -4.99 2.42
N SER A 138 -3.51 -6.30 2.28
CA SER A 138 -3.49 -7.23 3.42
C SER A 138 -2.41 -6.91 4.44
N MET A 139 -1.34 -6.23 4.02
CA MET A 139 -0.26 -5.74 4.88
C MET A 139 -0.50 -4.34 5.45
N GLY A 140 -1.65 -3.73 5.15
CA GLY A 140 -2.05 -2.44 5.73
C GLY A 140 -1.71 -1.21 4.90
N THR A 141 -1.34 -1.36 3.62
CA THR A 141 -1.14 -0.22 2.71
C THR A 141 -2.49 0.32 2.24
N GLY A 142 -2.79 1.58 2.56
CA GLY A 142 -4.04 2.26 2.18
C GLY A 142 -3.85 3.33 1.09
N LEU A 143 -2.61 3.70 0.80
CA LEU A 143 -2.27 4.61 -0.28
C LEU A 143 -0.97 4.17 -0.93
N VAL A 144 -0.95 4.12 -2.26
CA VAL A 144 0.23 3.72 -3.01
C VAL A 144 0.41 4.61 -4.25
N GLU A 145 1.63 5.08 -4.50
CA GLU A 145 2.02 5.65 -5.78
C GLU A 145 2.59 4.55 -6.67
N ILE A 146 2.03 4.36 -7.85
CA ILE A 146 2.49 3.38 -8.83
C ILE A 146 3.15 4.10 -9.99
N LYS A 147 4.45 3.83 -10.18
CA LYS A 147 5.25 4.42 -11.25
C LYS A 147 5.30 3.51 -12.48
N SER A 148 5.41 4.11 -13.66
CA SER A 148 5.92 3.45 -14.87
C SER A 148 7.46 3.44 -14.87
N GLY A 149 8.10 3.02 -15.94
CA GLY A 149 9.57 3.08 -16.09
C GLY A 149 10.23 1.75 -16.48
N TYR A 150 9.45 0.70 -16.64
CA TYR A 150 9.95 -0.61 -17.08
C TYR A 150 9.59 -0.97 -18.53
N GLY A 151 8.90 -0.09 -19.26
CA GLY A 151 8.55 -0.31 -20.65
C GLY A 151 9.69 0.01 -21.62
N LEU A 152 10.50 1.02 -21.30
CA LEU A 152 11.63 1.53 -22.10
C LEU A 152 11.24 2.05 -23.49
N THR A 153 10.01 1.89 -23.92
CA THR A 153 9.42 2.45 -25.13
C THR A 153 8.20 3.31 -24.76
N LEU A 154 7.85 4.29 -25.61
CA LEU A 154 6.66 5.11 -25.36
C LEU A 154 5.39 4.24 -25.29
N GLU A 155 5.27 3.24 -26.16
CA GLU A 155 4.11 2.36 -26.24
C GLU A 155 3.93 1.55 -24.95
N ASP A 156 5.01 0.94 -24.48
CA ASP A 156 4.98 0.10 -23.27
C ASP A 156 4.82 0.93 -22.00
N GLU A 157 5.41 2.13 -21.92
CA GLU A 157 5.17 3.05 -20.79
C GLU A 157 3.71 3.49 -20.75
N LEU A 158 3.09 3.78 -21.90
CA LEU A 158 1.66 4.08 -21.99
C LEU A 158 0.79 2.86 -21.63
N LYS A 159 1.22 1.64 -22.00
CA LYS A 159 0.59 0.38 -21.58
C LYS A 159 0.56 0.27 -20.05
N ILE A 160 1.70 0.48 -19.38
CA ILE A 160 1.78 0.50 -17.92
C ILE A 160 0.80 1.54 -17.32
N LEU A 161 0.81 2.78 -17.84
CA LEU A 161 -0.06 3.85 -17.33
C LEU A 161 -1.55 3.55 -17.51
N ARG A 162 -1.95 2.87 -18.59
CA ARG A 162 -3.34 2.40 -18.77
C ARG A 162 -3.73 1.35 -17.73
N VAL A 163 -2.84 0.42 -17.44
CA VAL A 163 -3.04 -0.59 -16.38
C VAL A 163 -3.15 0.09 -15.01
N ILE A 164 -2.27 1.06 -14.70
CA ILE A 164 -2.33 1.83 -13.45
C ILE A 164 -3.67 2.57 -13.32
N ARG A 165 -4.15 3.21 -14.39
CA ARG A 165 -5.47 3.84 -14.40
C ARG A 165 -6.58 2.84 -14.07
N ARG A 166 -6.57 1.67 -14.69
CA ARG A 166 -7.54 0.61 -14.45
C ARG A 166 -7.50 0.15 -13.00
N ILE A 167 -6.32 -0.02 -12.40
CA ILE A 167 -6.16 -0.34 -10.98
C ILE A 167 -6.83 0.73 -10.12
N LYS A 168 -6.56 2.01 -10.37
CA LYS A 168 -7.17 3.13 -9.64
C LYS A 168 -8.72 3.15 -9.72
N GLU A 169 -9.29 2.70 -10.83
CA GLU A 169 -10.74 2.69 -11.05
C GLU A 169 -11.43 1.47 -10.42
N THR A 170 -10.69 0.42 -10.10
CA THR A 170 -11.24 -0.88 -9.67
C THR A 170 -10.77 -1.34 -8.30
N SER A 171 -9.68 -0.78 -7.76
CA SER A 171 -9.23 -1.11 -6.40
C SER A 171 -10.21 -0.54 -5.35
N PRO A 172 -10.33 -1.20 -4.19
CA PRO A 172 -11.18 -0.74 -3.10
C PRO A 172 -10.79 0.64 -2.59
#